data_46e9c5dbbc847a4291a7d24d8c754be7
#
_entry.id   46e9c5dbbc847a4291a7d24d8c754be7
#
_cell.length_a   1.000
_cell.length_b   1.000
_cell.length_c   1.000
_cell.angle_alpha   90.00
_cell.angle_beta   90.00
_cell.angle_gamma   90.00
#
_symmetry.space_group_name_H-M   'P 1'
#
loop_
_entity.id
_entity.type
_entity.pdbx_description
1 polymer ?
#
loop_
_entity_poly.entity_id
_entity_poly.type
_entity_poly.pdbx_seq_one_letter_code
_entity_poly.pdbx_strand_id
1 'polypeptide(L)'
;MSLAKIVHRSEKSFKVEIEVSYKKSMLEGEEAIQEAINQAGCLMTGEMLCQFDTDGSPIMIGGVKWTSKGLISKTYQTPYGEAEIERHIYQSPKGGAGFCPLERDARIILTATPKFAKILASKYAEFGSSRVNDDLEGNHGRKV
;
A
#
# COMPACT_ATOMS: atom_id res chain seq x y z
N MET A 1 -0.53 -17.85 6.85
CA MET A 1 0.77 -18.17 6.29
C MET A 1 1.10 -17.19 5.17
N SER A 2 2.29 -16.58 5.19
CA SER A 2 2.69 -15.63 4.17
C SER A 2 3.28 -16.36 2.97
N LEU A 3 2.79 -16.05 1.76
CA LEU A 3 3.29 -16.62 0.51
C LEU A 3 4.47 -15.80 -0.04
N ALA A 4 4.71 -14.61 0.49
CA ALA A 4 5.77 -13.72 0.00
C ALA A 4 6.56 -13.16 1.16
N LYS A 5 7.86 -12.97 0.95
CA LYS A 5 8.73 -12.34 1.95
C LYS A 5 9.85 -11.58 1.26
N ILE A 6 10.32 -10.53 1.92
CA ILE A 6 11.50 -9.79 1.46
C ILE A 6 12.73 -10.56 1.92
N VAL A 7 13.60 -10.92 0.99
CA VAL A 7 14.79 -11.73 1.26
C VAL A 7 16.08 -10.92 1.20
N HIS A 8 16.04 -9.74 0.59
CA HIS A 8 17.23 -8.88 0.49
C HIS A 8 16.82 -7.44 0.26
N ARG A 9 17.56 -6.52 0.88
CA ARG A 9 17.42 -5.07 0.67
C ARG A 9 18.79 -4.47 0.36
N SER A 10 18.80 -3.53 -0.58
CA SER A 10 19.98 -2.70 -0.86
C SER A 10 19.54 -1.24 -0.93
N GLU A 11 20.47 -0.32 -1.18
CA GLU A 11 20.12 1.10 -1.32
C GLU A 11 19.21 1.39 -2.53
N LYS A 12 19.28 0.53 -3.56
CA LYS A 12 18.59 0.76 -4.83
C LYS A 12 17.44 -0.17 -5.10
N SER A 13 17.36 -1.29 -4.39
CA SER A 13 16.35 -2.30 -4.69
C SER A 13 16.10 -3.22 -3.52
N PHE A 14 15.06 -4.03 -3.65
CA PHE A 14 14.80 -5.14 -2.74
C PHE A 14 14.35 -6.36 -3.55
N LYS A 15 14.55 -7.54 -2.98
CA LYS A 15 14.15 -8.80 -3.61
C LYS A 15 13.07 -9.47 -2.79
N VAL A 16 12.09 -10.02 -3.48
CA VAL A 16 10.97 -10.73 -2.87
C VAL A 16 10.97 -12.17 -3.35
N GLU A 17 10.77 -13.08 -2.42
CA GLU A 17 10.61 -14.50 -2.71
C GLU A 17 9.14 -14.87 -2.56
N ILE A 18 8.59 -15.56 -3.54
CA ILE A 18 7.20 -15.99 -3.54
C ILE A 18 7.17 -17.51 -3.61
N GLU A 19 6.36 -18.15 -2.74
CA GLU A 19 6.17 -19.59 -2.75
C GLU A 19 4.74 -19.90 -3.13
N VAL A 20 4.56 -20.77 -4.13
CA VAL A 20 3.24 -21.23 -4.59
C VAL A 20 3.25 -22.75 -4.60
N SER A 21 2.28 -23.36 -3.92
CA SER A 21 2.13 -24.82 -3.89
C SER A 21 1.42 -25.31 -5.13
N TYR A 22 1.85 -26.50 -5.61
CA TYR A 22 1.15 -27.16 -6.71
C TYR A 22 -0.28 -27.51 -6.29
N LYS A 23 -1.22 -27.38 -7.22
CA LYS A 23 -2.63 -27.74 -7.03
C LYS A 23 -3.01 -28.84 -8.01
N LYS A 24 -4.16 -29.47 -7.76
CA LYS A 24 -4.61 -30.61 -8.57
C LYS A 24 -5.28 -30.19 -9.88
N SER A 25 -5.83 -29.00 -9.95
CA SER A 25 -6.45 -28.49 -11.17
C SER A 25 -5.79 -27.20 -11.61
N MET A 26 -5.89 -26.89 -12.90
CA MET A 26 -5.31 -25.66 -13.45
C MET A 26 -6.01 -24.42 -12.86
N LEU A 27 -7.34 -24.48 -12.71
CA LEU A 27 -8.07 -23.36 -12.13
C LEU A 27 -7.61 -23.06 -10.69
N GLU A 28 -7.49 -24.10 -9.85
CA GLU A 28 -6.98 -23.91 -8.49
C GLU A 28 -5.56 -23.37 -8.50
N GLY A 29 -4.73 -23.82 -9.43
CA GLY A 29 -3.36 -23.34 -9.60
C GLY A 29 -3.33 -21.88 -9.98
N GLU A 30 -4.16 -21.46 -10.92
CA GLU A 30 -4.23 -20.06 -11.35
C GLU A 30 -4.73 -19.14 -10.22
N GLU A 31 -5.71 -19.60 -9.45
CA GLU A 31 -6.20 -18.85 -8.30
C GLU A 31 -5.11 -18.72 -7.23
N ALA A 32 -4.35 -19.79 -6.99
CA ALA A 32 -3.23 -19.74 -6.05
C ALA A 32 -2.13 -18.79 -6.49
N ILE A 33 -1.82 -18.75 -7.78
CA ILE A 33 -0.85 -17.81 -8.37
C ILE A 33 -1.34 -16.38 -8.20
N GLN A 34 -2.61 -16.12 -8.52
CA GLN A 34 -3.17 -14.75 -8.37
C GLN A 34 -3.09 -14.28 -6.92
N GLU A 35 -3.45 -15.15 -5.97
CA GLU A 35 -3.35 -14.82 -4.55
C GLU A 35 -1.90 -14.53 -4.13
N ALA A 36 -0.96 -15.36 -4.57
CA ALA A 36 0.46 -15.19 -4.24
C ALA A 36 1.00 -13.87 -4.81
N ILE A 37 0.64 -13.54 -6.05
CA ILE A 37 1.05 -12.28 -6.69
C ILE A 37 0.45 -11.09 -5.95
N ASN A 38 -0.83 -11.16 -5.56
CA ASN A 38 -1.47 -10.08 -4.82
C ASN A 38 -0.83 -9.88 -3.46
N GLN A 39 -0.51 -10.95 -2.74
CA GLN A 39 0.21 -10.85 -1.46
C GLN A 39 1.59 -10.23 -1.64
N ALA A 40 2.32 -10.66 -2.66
CA ALA A 40 3.63 -10.09 -2.97
C ALA A 40 3.51 -8.62 -3.35
N GLY A 41 2.49 -8.26 -4.13
CA GLY A 41 2.21 -6.87 -4.50
C GLY A 41 1.94 -5.98 -3.30
N CYS A 42 1.15 -6.45 -2.34
CA CYS A 42 0.90 -5.72 -1.10
C CYS A 42 2.18 -5.55 -0.27
N LEU A 43 2.98 -6.61 -0.16
CA LEU A 43 4.25 -6.57 0.56
C LEU A 43 5.22 -5.58 -0.08
N MET A 44 5.37 -5.64 -1.40
CA MET A 44 6.25 -4.74 -2.15
C MET A 44 5.77 -3.29 -2.06
N THR A 45 4.47 -3.06 -2.13
CA THR A 45 3.90 -1.72 -2.00
C THR A 45 4.18 -1.15 -0.61
N GLY A 46 4.02 -1.96 0.44
CA GLY A 46 4.37 -1.53 1.80
C GLY A 46 5.84 -1.17 1.94
N GLU A 47 6.72 -1.98 1.38
CA GLU A 47 8.17 -1.70 1.39
C GLU A 47 8.48 -0.39 0.65
N MET A 48 7.87 -0.19 -0.51
CA MET A 48 8.04 1.03 -1.31
C MET A 48 7.51 2.25 -0.57
N LEU A 49 6.34 2.15 0.06
CA LEU A 49 5.75 3.26 0.83
C LEU A 49 6.65 3.68 1.98
N CYS A 50 7.28 2.74 2.67
CA CYS A 50 8.16 3.05 3.80
C CYS A 50 9.36 3.92 3.40
N GLN A 51 9.75 3.94 2.12
CA GLN A 51 10.80 4.81 1.62
C GLN A 51 10.43 6.30 1.70
N PHE A 52 9.15 6.60 1.76
CA PHE A 52 8.64 7.97 1.84
C PHE A 52 8.45 8.45 3.27
N ASP A 53 8.64 7.56 4.25
CA ASP A 53 8.52 7.95 5.66
C ASP A 53 9.80 8.63 6.15
N THR A 54 9.68 9.30 7.28
CA THR A 54 10.82 9.93 7.97
C THR A 54 11.43 8.95 8.97
N ASP A 55 12.55 9.36 9.57
CA ASP A 55 13.17 8.60 10.65
C ASP A 55 12.60 8.94 12.04
N GLY A 56 11.55 9.77 12.10
CA GLY A 56 10.95 10.21 13.36
C GLY A 56 11.57 11.47 13.96
N SER A 57 12.61 12.00 13.33
CA SER A 57 13.23 13.27 13.78
C SER A 57 12.25 14.43 13.59
N PRO A 58 12.33 15.49 14.43
CA PRO A 58 11.50 16.67 14.23
C PRO A 58 11.69 17.29 12.85
N ILE A 59 10.60 17.87 12.31
CA ILE A 59 10.62 18.56 11.03
C ILE A 59 10.15 20.00 11.20
N MET A 60 10.56 20.87 10.27
CA MET A 60 10.17 22.27 10.28
C MET A 60 9.16 22.55 9.18
N ILE A 61 8.02 23.11 9.53
CA ILE A 61 6.98 23.50 8.59
C ILE A 61 6.61 24.95 8.87
N GLY A 62 6.83 25.84 7.91
CA GLY A 62 6.53 27.26 8.07
C GLY A 62 7.20 27.90 9.28
N GLY A 63 8.43 27.50 9.60
CA GLY A 63 9.17 28.00 10.74
C GLY A 63 8.75 27.40 12.09
N VAL A 64 7.82 26.45 12.09
CA VAL A 64 7.32 25.78 13.30
C VAL A 64 7.87 24.36 13.37
N LYS A 65 8.35 23.96 14.54
CA LYS A 65 8.89 22.63 14.79
C LYS A 65 7.75 21.64 15.07
N TRP A 66 7.65 20.62 14.22
CA TRP A 66 6.70 19.53 14.40
C TRP A 66 7.45 18.30 14.90
N THR A 67 6.84 17.61 15.87
CA THR A 67 7.46 16.42 16.46
C THR A 67 6.62 15.18 16.18
N SER A 68 7.32 14.05 15.99
CA SER A 68 6.67 12.76 15.77
C SER A 68 5.97 12.28 17.03
N LYS A 69 4.76 11.80 16.88
CA LYS A 69 4.00 11.13 17.95
C LYS A 69 4.21 9.61 17.93
N GLY A 70 5.13 9.13 17.12
CA GLY A 70 5.49 7.73 17.00
C GLY A 70 4.95 7.09 15.75
N LEU A 71 5.15 5.77 15.66
CA LEU A 71 4.67 4.97 14.54
C LEU A 71 3.23 4.56 14.79
N ILE A 72 2.36 4.86 13.85
CA ILE A 72 0.94 4.53 13.90
C ILE A 72 0.58 3.75 12.65
N SER A 73 -0.03 2.56 12.83
CA SER A 73 -0.47 1.71 11.73
C SER A 73 -1.63 2.32 10.96
N LYS A 74 -1.63 2.11 9.66
CA LYS A 74 -2.77 2.43 8.80
C LYS A 74 -2.77 1.48 7.61
N THR A 75 -3.98 1.18 7.14
CA THR A 75 -4.19 0.33 5.97
C THR A 75 -4.39 1.21 4.74
N TYR A 76 -3.65 0.90 3.68
CA TYR A 76 -3.75 1.59 2.39
C TYR A 76 -4.29 0.65 1.33
N GLN A 77 -5.09 1.21 0.42
CA GLN A 77 -5.64 0.48 -0.71
C GLN A 77 -4.67 0.53 -1.88
N THR A 78 -4.28 -0.64 -2.38
CA THR A 78 -3.31 -0.79 -3.47
C THR A 78 -3.94 -1.58 -4.62
N PRO A 79 -3.34 -1.59 -5.82
CA PRO A 79 -3.84 -2.43 -6.92
C PRO A 79 -3.89 -3.92 -6.58
N TYR A 80 -3.14 -4.36 -5.58
CA TYR A 80 -3.00 -5.78 -5.22
C TYR A 80 -3.83 -6.20 -4.02
N GLY A 81 -4.34 -5.25 -3.26
CA GLY A 81 -5.09 -5.48 -2.04
C GLY A 81 -4.78 -4.41 -1.01
N GLU A 82 -5.04 -4.74 0.24
CA GLU A 82 -4.75 -3.85 1.36
C GLU A 82 -3.33 -4.07 1.85
N ALA A 83 -2.62 -2.97 2.10
CA ALA A 83 -1.28 -2.99 2.70
C ALA A 83 -1.32 -2.20 3.99
N GLU A 84 -1.00 -2.86 5.11
CA GLU A 84 -0.92 -2.21 6.41
C GLU A 84 0.54 -1.89 6.71
N ILE A 85 0.81 -0.62 7.02
CA ILE A 85 2.15 -0.17 7.39
C ILE A 85 2.10 0.74 8.59
N GLU A 86 3.22 0.84 9.29
CA GLU A 86 3.42 1.81 10.34
C GLU A 86 4.14 3.02 9.77
N ARG A 87 3.70 4.21 10.13
CA ARG A 87 4.33 5.46 9.66
C ARG A 87 4.27 6.52 10.75
N HIS A 88 5.18 7.49 10.68
CA HIS A 88 5.27 8.56 11.66
C HIS A 88 4.17 9.60 11.43
N ILE A 89 3.50 9.98 12.52
CA ILE A 89 2.52 11.07 12.55
C ILE A 89 3.11 12.22 13.34
N TYR A 90 3.05 13.42 12.80
CA TYR A 90 3.59 14.62 13.40
C TYR A 90 2.49 15.55 13.91
N GLN A 91 2.79 16.27 14.97
CA GLN A 91 1.92 17.33 15.51
C GLN A 91 2.74 18.58 15.77
N SER A 92 2.08 19.74 15.59
CA SER A 92 2.66 21.02 15.98
C SER A 92 2.63 21.17 17.51
N PRO A 93 3.40 22.12 18.09
CA PRO A 93 3.35 22.39 19.52
C PRO A 93 1.95 22.77 20.02
N LYS A 94 1.10 23.28 19.14
CA LYS A 94 -0.28 23.67 19.48
C LYS A 94 -1.25 22.50 19.47
N GLY A 95 -0.81 21.32 19.06
CA GLY A 95 -1.66 20.15 18.87
C GLY A 95 -2.47 20.25 17.58
N GLY A 96 -3.70 19.75 17.60
CA GLY A 96 -4.57 19.74 16.43
C GLY A 96 -4.40 18.49 15.58
N ALA A 97 -4.79 18.60 14.30
CA ALA A 97 -4.72 17.47 13.37
C ALA A 97 -3.28 17.03 13.12
N GLY A 98 -3.08 15.71 13.05
CA GLY A 98 -1.79 15.14 12.73
C GLY A 98 -1.43 15.32 11.25
N PHE A 99 -0.12 15.24 10.97
CA PHE A 99 0.40 15.33 9.62
C PHE A 99 1.30 14.12 9.36
N CYS A 100 1.11 13.47 8.22
CA CYS A 100 1.88 12.30 7.81
C CYS A 100 2.73 12.64 6.57
N PRO A 101 4.04 12.87 6.72
CA PRO A 101 4.91 13.15 5.57
C PRO A 101 4.88 12.06 4.51
N LEU A 102 4.80 10.79 4.91
CA LEU A 102 4.70 9.67 3.96
C LEU A 102 3.51 9.85 3.02
N GLU A 103 2.33 10.19 3.56
CA GLU A 103 1.12 10.34 2.74
C GLU A 103 1.25 11.49 1.74
N ARG A 104 1.87 12.59 2.16
CA ARG A 104 2.14 13.73 1.28
C ARG A 104 3.11 13.33 0.18
N ASP A 105 4.24 12.76 0.55
CA ASP A 105 5.35 12.51 -0.38
C ASP A 105 5.05 11.33 -1.32
N ALA A 106 4.34 10.32 -0.85
CA ALA A 106 3.88 9.20 -1.68
C ALA A 106 2.60 9.55 -2.48
N ARG A 107 2.04 10.74 -2.27
CA ARG A 107 0.84 11.22 -2.95
C ARG A 107 -0.36 10.30 -2.76
N ILE A 108 -0.59 9.90 -1.53
CA ILE A 108 -1.76 9.11 -1.15
C ILE A 108 -3.02 9.97 -1.32
N ILE A 109 -4.03 9.41 -1.96
CA ILE A 109 -5.33 10.06 -2.14
C ILE A 109 -6.34 9.35 -1.24
N LEU A 110 -6.72 9.99 -0.14
CA LEU A 110 -7.48 9.40 0.96
C LEU A 110 -6.69 8.20 1.54
N THR A 111 -7.05 6.98 1.16
CA THR A 111 -6.32 5.77 1.55
C THR A 111 -5.73 5.02 0.38
N ALA A 112 -5.86 5.56 -0.84
CA ALA A 112 -5.45 4.89 -2.08
C ALA A 112 -4.05 5.30 -2.51
N THR A 113 -3.26 4.32 -2.92
CA THR A 113 -1.99 4.60 -3.59
C THR A 113 -2.25 5.27 -4.94
N PRO A 114 -1.27 6.02 -5.51
CA PRO A 114 -1.49 6.74 -6.76
C PRO A 114 -1.97 5.86 -7.92
N LYS A 115 -1.39 4.67 -8.08
CA LYS A 115 -1.79 3.77 -9.15
C LYS A 115 -3.20 3.24 -8.94
N PHE A 116 -3.56 2.89 -7.71
CA PHE A 116 -4.92 2.43 -7.42
C PHE A 116 -5.94 3.54 -7.65
N ALA A 117 -5.63 4.76 -7.22
CA ALA A 117 -6.49 5.92 -7.48
C ALA A 117 -6.68 6.13 -8.98
N LYS A 118 -5.62 5.99 -9.78
CA LYS A 118 -5.68 6.10 -11.23
C LYS A 118 -6.56 5.01 -11.85
N ILE A 119 -6.43 3.77 -11.38
CA ILE A 119 -7.25 2.65 -11.85
C ILE A 119 -8.72 2.91 -11.55
N LEU A 120 -9.05 3.31 -10.32
CA LEU A 120 -10.42 3.61 -9.93
C LEU A 120 -11.02 4.74 -10.76
N ALA A 121 -10.28 5.84 -10.92
CA ALA A 121 -10.75 6.97 -11.71
C ALA A 121 -11.06 6.57 -13.14
N SER A 122 -10.21 5.76 -13.77
CA SER A 122 -10.42 5.26 -15.12
C SER A 122 -11.65 4.37 -15.22
N LYS A 123 -11.82 3.44 -14.27
CA LYS A 123 -12.96 2.52 -14.27
C LYS A 123 -14.28 3.21 -13.99
N TYR A 124 -14.31 4.18 -13.07
CA TYR A 124 -15.51 4.95 -12.78
C TYR A 124 -15.93 5.85 -13.97
N ALA A 125 -14.98 6.27 -14.80
CA ALA A 125 -15.29 7.02 -16.00
C ALA A 125 -15.99 6.16 -17.07
N GLU A 126 -15.69 4.85 -17.11
CA GLU A 126 -16.26 3.93 -18.10
C GLU A 126 -17.49 3.18 -17.58
N PHE A 127 -17.51 2.83 -16.29
CA PHE A 127 -18.53 2.00 -15.67
C PHE A 127 -19.20 2.74 -14.53
N GLY A 128 -20.26 2.26 -13.99
CA GLY A 128 -20.77 2.71 -12.68
C GLY A 128 -20.03 2.01 -11.56
N SER A 129 -20.24 2.45 -10.31
CA SER A 129 -19.52 1.92 -9.15
C SER A 129 -19.68 0.40 -8.94
N SER A 130 -20.87 -0.15 -9.21
CA SER A 130 -21.10 -1.59 -9.08
C SER A 130 -20.27 -2.39 -10.08
N ARG A 131 -20.13 -1.88 -11.31
CA ARG A 131 -19.30 -2.53 -12.34
C ARG A 131 -17.81 -2.48 -12.01
N VAL A 132 -17.36 -1.42 -11.34
CA VAL A 132 -15.97 -1.31 -10.89
C VAL A 132 -15.65 -2.42 -9.88
N ASN A 133 -16.53 -2.65 -8.91
CA ASN A 133 -16.33 -3.72 -7.93
C ASN A 133 -16.29 -5.09 -8.58
N ASP A 134 -17.22 -5.37 -9.52
CA ASP A 134 -17.24 -6.65 -10.24
C ASP A 134 -15.97 -6.85 -11.06
N ASP A 135 -15.51 -5.80 -11.74
CA ASP A 135 -14.28 -5.85 -12.53
C ASP A 135 -13.06 -6.14 -11.65
N LEU A 136 -12.96 -5.48 -10.49
CA LEU A 136 -11.84 -5.69 -9.56
C LEU A 136 -11.83 -7.11 -9.00
N GLU A 137 -12.98 -7.66 -8.64
CA GLU A 137 -13.07 -9.03 -8.16
C GLU A 137 -12.78 -10.05 -9.27
N GLY A 138 -13.40 -9.87 -10.46
CA GLY A 138 -13.29 -10.83 -11.55
C GLY A 138 -11.96 -10.81 -12.28
N ASN A 139 -11.40 -9.61 -12.53
CA ASN A 139 -10.21 -9.46 -13.37
C ASN A 139 -8.92 -9.26 -12.60
N HIS A 140 -8.99 -8.80 -11.35
CA HIS A 140 -7.81 -8.47 -10.55
C HIS A 140 -7.77 -9.24 -9.23
N GLY A 141 -8.77 -10.06 -8.93
CA GLY A 141 -8.84 -10.82 -7.68
C GLY A 141 -8.93 -9.91 -6.45
N ARG A 142 -9.57 -8.77 -6.59
CA ARG A 142 -9.51 -7.69 -5.62
C ARG A 142 -10.90 -7.23 -5.21
N LYS A 143 -11.18 -7.24 -3.90
CA LYS A 143 -12.40 -6.67 -3.33
C LYS A 143 -12.17 -5.24 -2.86
N VAL A 144 -13.16 -4.45 -3.02
CA VAL A 144 -13.13 -3.05 -2.59
C VAL A 144 -14.12 -2.81 -1.47
#